data_b216277acb0d07d9865ae57d37b53e27
#
_entry.id   b216277acb0d07d9865ae57d37b53e27
#
_cell.length_a   1.000
_cell.length_b   1.000
_cell.length_c   1.000
_cell.angle_alpha   90.00
_cell.angle_beta   90.00
_cell.angle_gamma   90.00
#
_symmetry.space_group_name_H-M   'P 1'
#
loop_
_entity.id
_entity.type
_entity.pdbx_description
1 polymer ?
#
loop_
_entity_poly.entity_id
_entity_poly.type
_entity_poly.pdbx_seq_one_letter_code
_entity_poly.pdbx_strand_id
1 'polypeptide(L)'
;VSVNEARIGPNGGLELDRVWALYSADGRWVNAKRTAAMHLIRASYAPDKTSVTLTVPGDRRNIPAMTFAFPGDAEGAAEWFSMYFEQAIQVRYTREGFPDDGLAAGPTIVSTASLKAVCQWFPGMTIEEARRRFRTTLELDAAGAGSAGTAETLPPFWEDQLFAESETSIVRFRIGDVAFEGSNPCARCPVPARESQTGITNDGFQKRFTDLRRAQLPPWAPGERFDHFYRLATNTRVPSTECGKLLCVGDPLML
;
A
#
# COMPACT_ATOMS: atom_id res chain seq x y z
N VAL A 1 2.48 3.81 -7.77
CA VAL A 1 3.32 3.43 -8.92
C VAL A 1 3.45 1.92 -8.92
N SER A 2 3.20 1.30 -10.07
CA SER A 2 3.45 -0.12 -10.29
C SER A 2 4.86 -0.29 -10.88
N VAL A 3 5.60 -1.28 -10.42
CA VAL A 3 6.93 -1.62 -10.92
C VAL A 3 7.01 -3.12 -11.22
N ASN A 4 7.87 -3.51 -12.16
CA ASN A 4 8.05 -4.90 -12.52
C ASN A 4 8.99 -5.65 -11.57
N GLU A 5 9.82 -4.91 -10.84
CA GLU A 5 10.77 -5.45 -9.88
C GLU A 5 11.03 -4.47 -8.74
N ALA A 6 11.32 -4.99 -7.56
CA ALA A 6 11.71 -4.22 -6.39
C ALA A 6 12.69 -5.00 -5.51
N ARG A 7 13.61 -4.30 -4.84
CA ARG A 7 14.53 -4.91 -3.87
C ARG A 7 13.97 -4.82 -2.47
N ILE A 8 14.32 -5.78 -1.64
CA ILE A 8 14.07 -5.72 -0.20
C ILE A 8 15.04 -4.73 0.44
N GLY A 9 14.51 -3.75 1.12
CA GLY A 9 15.26 -2.75 1.87
C GLY A 9 15.75 -3.25 3.24
N PRO A 10 16.53 -2.44 3.95
CA PRO A 10 17.17 -2.84 5.20
C PRO A 10 16.19 -3.13 6.35
N ASN A 11 14.98 -2.57 6.32
CA ASN A 11 13.94 -2.79 7.32
C ASN A 11 12.94 -3.92 6.92
N GLY A 12 13.20 -4.63 5.82
CA GLY A 12 12.30 -5.65 5.27
C GLY A 12 11.16 -5.11 4.40
N GLY A 13 11.01 -3.79 4.26
CA GLY A 13 10.12 -3.16 3.27
C GLY A 13 10.74 -3.16 1.87
N LEU A 14 10.03 -2.64 0.88
CA LEU A 14 10.62 -2.44 -0.45
C LEU A 14 11.54 -1.21 -0.44
N GLU A 15 12.67 -1.32 -1.16
CA GLU A 15 13.58 -0.20 -1.34
C GLU A 15 12.85 0.99 -2.01
N LEU A 16 13.11 2.20 -1.53
CA LEU A 16 12.45 3.45 -1.92
C LEU A 16 10.96 3.56 -1.54
N ASP A 17 10.35 2.56 -0.89
CA ASP A 17 9.00 2.72 -0.38
C ASP A 17 9.00 3.57 0.89
N ARG A 18 8.14 4.60 0.93
CA ARG A 18 7.93 5.48 2.09
C ARG A 18 9.20 6.14 2.63
N VAL A 19 10.22 6.37 1.81
CA VAL A 19 11.49 6.99 2.24
C VAL A 19 11.38 8.48 2.50
N TRP A 20 10.31 9.14 2.07
CA TRP A 20 9.97 10.52 2.37
C TRP A 20 8.75 10.61 3.29
N ALA A 21 8.86 11.44 4.33
CA ALA A 21 7.73 11.79 5.20
C ALA A 21 7.64 13.31 5.36
N LEU A 22 6.40 13.82 5.33
CA LEU A 22 6.11 15.25 5.44
C LEU A 22 5.73 15.59 6.87
N TYR A 23 6.31 16.69 7.37
CA TYR A 23 6.04 17.23 8.69
C TYR A 23 5.73 18.72 8.60
N SER A 24 4.76 19.18 9.37
CA SER A 24 4.52 20.60 9.60
C SER A 24 5.58 21.18 10.55
N ALA A 25 5.65 22.51 10.65
CA ALA A 25 6.61 23.21 11.49
C ALA A 25 6.57 22.80 12.97
N ASP A 26 5.39 22.41 13.46
CA ASP A 26 5.19 21.92 14.83
C ASP A 26 5.48 20.41 14.99
N GLY A 27 6.09 19.78 13.98
CA GLY A 27 6.51 18.38 14.01
C GLY A 27 5.40 17.35 13.81
N ARG A 28 4.19 17.74 13.45
CA ARG A 28 3.10 16.80 13.15
C ARG A 28 3.21 16.25 11.74
N TRP A 29 2.86 14.98 11.58
CA TRP A 29 2.79 14.32 10.27
C TRP A 29 1.73 14.96 9.37
N VAL A 30 2.13 15.31 8.14
CA VAL A 30 1.23 15.71 7.05
C VAL A 30 1.06 14.54 6.11
N ASN A 31 -0.09 13.90 6.14
CA ASN A 31 -0.37 12.69 5.38
C ASN A 31 -1.84 12.60 4.94
N ALA A 32 -2.15 11.68 4.03
CA ALA A 32 -3.48 11.48 3.48
C ALA A 32 -4.55 11.07 4.49
N LYS A 33 -4.17 10.55 5.68
CA LYS A 33 -5.11 10.22 6.76
C LYS A 33 -5.75 11.48 7.34
N ARG A 34 -4.97 12.56 7.47
CA ARG A 34 -5.37 13.82 8.12
C ARG A 34 -5.65 14.95 7.14
N THR A 35 -5.02 14.93 5.97
CA THR A 35 -5.02 16.04 5.01
C THR A 35 -5.62 15.58 3.68
N ALA A 36 -6.88 15.93 3.43
CA ALA A 36 -7.59 15.54 2.20
C ALA A 36 -6.88 16.08 0.94
N ALA A 37 -6.30 17.27 1.00
CA ALA A 37 -5.56 17.88 -0.11
C ALA A 37 -4.37 17.01 -0.59
N MET A 38 -3.83 16.12 0.25
CA MET A 38 -2.80 15.18 -0.15
C MET A 38 -3.24 14.27 -1.31
N HIS A 39 -4.53 13.98 -1.42
CA HIS A 39 -5.10 13.16 -2.50
C HIS A 39 -5.12 13.86 -3.87
N LEU A 40 -4.96 15.18 -3.91
CA LEU A 40 -4.93 15.94 -5.17
C LEU A 40 -3.55 15.92 -5.83
N ILE A 41 -2.50 15.62 -5.08
CA ILE A 41 -1.13 15.55 -5.58
C ILE A 41 -0.95 14.30 -6.43
N ARG A 42 -0.27 14.44 -7.56
CA ARG A 42 0.19 13.34 -8.41
C ARG A 42 1.71 13.30 -8.36
N ALA A 43 2.24 12.10 -8.14
CA ALA A 43 3.67 11.82 -8.20
C ALA A 43 3.94 10.87 -9.37
N SER A 44 4.81 11.28 -10.27
CA SER A 44 5.29 10.46 -11.40
C SER A 44 6.78 10.27 -11.26
N TYR A 45 7.22 9.02 -11.21
CA TYR A 45 8.64 8.68 -11.07
C TYR A 45 9.25 8.40 -12.44
N ALA A 46 10.50 8.80 -12.63
CA ALA A 46 11.29 8.35 -13.78
C ALA A 46 11.43 6.81 -13.75
N PRO A 47 11.60 6.16 -14.92
CA PRO A 47 11.73 4.69 -14.99
C PRO A 47 12.88 4.14 -14.14
N ASP A 48 13.99 4.86 -14.06
CA ASP A 48 15.17 4.55 -13.24
C ASP A 48 15.02 4.91 -11.76
N LYS A 49 13.86 5.49 -11.37
CA LYS A 49 13.54 5.91 -9.99
C LYS A 49 14.49 6.99 -9.41
N THR A 50 15.23 7.69 -10.27
CA THR A 50 16.18 8.75 -9.84
C THR A 50 15.51 10.11 -9.66
N SER A 51 14.29 10.28 -10.15
CA SER A 51 13.54 11.53 -9.98
C SER A 51 12.05 11.31 -9.81
N VAL A 52 11.39 12.28 -9.20
CA VAL A 52 9.94 12.35 -9.04
C VAL A 52 9.42 13.71 -9.50
N THR A 53 8.38 13.70 -10.34
CA THR A 53 7.65 14.91 -10.73
C THR A 53 6.38 15.01 -9.92
N LEU A 54 6.18 16.12 -9.23
CA LEU A 54 4.97 16.44 -8.48
C LEU A 54 4.09 17.41 -9.27
N THR A 55 2.79 17.11 -9.31
CA THR A 55 1.78 17.95 -9.98
C THR A 55 0.49 17.98 -9.20
N VAL A 56 -0.33 19.01 -9.42
CA VAL A 56 -1.70 19.09 -8.87
C VAL A 56 -2.64 19.44 -10.04
N PRO A 57 -3.15 18.45 -10.77
CA PRO A 57 -4.03 18.69 -11.91
C PRO A 57 -5.30 19.45 -11.49
N GLY A 58 -5.64 20.51 -12.23
CA GLY A 58 -6.84 21.30 -11.99
C GLY A 58 -6.77 22.25 -10.79
N ASP A 59 -5.60 22.44 -10.18
CA ASP A 59 -5.43 23.43 -9.12
C ASP A 59 -5.53 24.86 -9.69
N ARG A 60 -6.46 25.66 -9.15
CA ARG A 60 -6.68 27.04 -9.58
C ARG A 60 -5.60 28.02 -9.10
N ARG A 61 -4.75 27.59 -8.17
CA ARG A 61 -3.63 28.39 -7.64
C ARG A 61 -2.41 28.36 -8.56
N ASN A 62 -2.48 27.58 -9.65
CA ASN A 62 -1.38 27.41 -10.61
C ASN A 62 -0.07 26.90 -9.97
N ILE A 63 -0.17 25.95 -9.06
CA ILE A 63 1.00 25.29 -8.49
C ILE A 63 1.81 24.64 -9.63
N PRO A 64 3.09 25.01 -9.82
CA PRO A 64 3.87 24.51 -10.94
C PRO A 64 4.16 23.02 -10.79
N ALA A 65 4.17 22.30 -11.91
CA ALA A 65 4.77 20.97 -11.95
C ALA A 65 6.28 21.09 -11.72
N MET A 66 6.83 20.33 -10.78
CA MET A 66 8.27 20.36 -10.48
C MET A 66 8.83 18.94 -10.37
N THR A 67 10.06 18.79 -10.85
CA THR A 67 10.80 17.51 -10.80
C THR A 67 11.97 17.65 -9.83
N PHE A 68 12.10 16.65 -8.97
CA PHE A 68 13.11 16.59 -7.90
C PHE A 68 13.95 15.34 -8.08
N ALA A 69 15.25 15.40 -7.76
CA ALA A 69 16.06 14.20 -7.61
C ALA A 69 15.51 13.35 -6.45
N PHE A 70 15.20 12.09 -6.73
CA PHE A 70 14.60 11.21 -5.73
C PHE A 70 15.60 10.11 -5.31
N PRO A 71 15.78 9.87 -4.02
CA PRO A 71 15.19 10.57 -2.88
C PRO A 71 16.02 11.80 -2.40
N GLY A 72 17.02 12.24 -3.17
CA GLY A 72 18.09 13.16 -2.72
C GLY A 72 17.64 14.60 -2.49
N ASP A 73 16.67 15.13 -3.26
CA ASP A 73 16.25 16.54 -3.15
C ASP A 73 15.01 16.71 -2.24
N ALA A 74 15.19 16.38 -0.97
CA ALA A 74 14.13 16.55 0.02
C ALA A 74 13.83 18.02 0.34
N GLU A 75 14.84 18.91 0.21
CA GLU A 75 14.72 20.34 0.48
C GLU A 75 13.86 21.04 -0.61
N GLY A 76 14.20 20.83 -1.87
CA GLY A 76 13.39 21.38 -2.98
C GLY A 76 11.95 20.85 -2.95
N ALA A 77 11.75 19.57 -2.62
CA ALA A 77 10.42 19.03 -2.43
C ALA A 77 9.70 19.68 -1.24
N ALA A 78 10.39 20.01 -0.14
CA ALA A 78 9.80 20.69 1.01
C ALA A 78 9.30 22.10 0.65
N GLU A 79 10.03 22.83 -0.17
CA GLU A 79 9.59 24.13 -0.69
C GLU A 79 8.31 24.00 -1.52
N TRP A 80 8.27 23.03 -2.43
CA TRP A 80 7.08 22.77 -3.24
C TRP A 80 5.86 22.39 -2.37
N PHE A 81 6.03 21.51 -1.41
CA PHE A 81 4.95 21.15 -0.49
C PHE A 81 4.53 22.31 0.39
N SER A 82 5.47 23.17 0.81
CA SER A 82 5.15 24.37 1.60
C SER A 82 4.29 25.35 0.80
N MET A 83 4.62 25.55 -0.47
CA MET A 83 3.80 26.35 -1.39
C MET A 83 2.41 25.74 -1.59
N TYR A 84 2.34 24.42 -1.80
CA TYR A 84 1.09 23.71 -2.02
C TYR A 84 0.15 23.75 -0.79
N PHE A 85 0.68 23.48 0.40
CA PHE A 85 -0.11 23.47 1.63
C PHE A 85 -0.27 24.83 2.30
N GLU A 86 0.35 25.89 1.76
CA GLU A 86 0.34 27.25 2.31
C GLU A 86 0.81 27.29 3.78
N GLN A 87 1.75 26.42 4.14
CA GLN A 87 2.35 26.33 5.46
C GLN A 87 3.75 25.73 5.35
N ALA A 88 4.61 26.01 6.33
CA ALA A 88 5.94 25.43 6.36
C ALA A 88 5.89 23.90 6.48
N ILE A 89 6.43 23.20 5.48
CA ILE A 89 6.56 21.75 5.43
C ILE A 89 8.04 21.36 5.41
N GLN A 90 8.38 20.36 6.18
CA GLN A 90 9.65 19.67 6.13
C GLN A 90 9.46 18.31 5.45
N VAL A 91 10.32 17.96 4.52
CA VAL A 91 10.41 16.59 3.99
C VAL A 91 11.61 15.93 4.67
N ARG A 92 11.34 14.86 5.40
CA ARG A 92 12.39 14.03 6.01
C ARG A 92 12.61 12.80 5.17
N TYR A 93 13.88 12.47 5.00
CA TYR A 93 14.32 11.28 4.29
C TYR A 93 14.97 10.31 5.26
N THR A 94 14.67 9.02 5.11
CA THR A 94 15.46 7.92 5.68
C THR A 94 15.47 6.76 4.71
N ARG A 95 16.61 6.08 4.62
CA ARG A 95 16.78 4.90 3.78
C ARG A 95 15.94 3.72 4.28
N GLU A 96 15.69 3.65 5.56
CA GLU A 96 14.85 2.64 6.20
C GLU A 96 13.36 2.89 5.95
N GLY A 97 13.00 4.07 5.45
CA GLY A 97 11.60 4.47 5.25
C GLY A 97 10.86 4.78 6.55
N PHE A 98 9.58 5.10 6.39
CA PHE A 98 8.67 5.41 7.49
C PHE A 98 7.48 4.42 7.48
N PRO A 99 7.67 3.17 7.94
CA PRO A 99 6.60 2.18 7.96
C PRO A 99 5.46 2.62 8.88
N ASP A 100 4.23 2.29 8.51
CA ASP A 100 3.04 2.54 9.35
C ASP A 100 3.04 1.64 10.60
N ASP A 101 3.63 0.45 10.50
CA ASP A 101 3.79 -0.53 11.56
C ASP A 101 5.25 -1.01 11.60
N GLY A 102 5.97 -0.63 12.65
CA GLY A 102 7.37 -1.03 12.82
C GLY A 102 7.57 -2.51 13.11
N LEU A 103 6.52 -3.22 13.56
CA LEU A 103 6.56 -4.66 13.80
C LEU A 103 6.25 -5.48 12.55
N ALA A 104 5.65 -4.86 11.53
CA ALA A 104 5.28 -5.48 10.27
C ALA A 104 5.62 -4.55 9.10
N ALA A 105 6.91 -4.20 9.00
CA ALA A 105 7.43 -3.26 8.01
C ALA A 105 7.53 -3.85 6.59
N GLY A 106 7.31 -5.15 6.43
CA GLY A 106 7.31 -5.84 5.14
C GLY A 106 6.16 -5.41 4.22
N PRO A 107 6.22 -5.80 2.95
CA PRO A 107 5.16 -5.54 1.98
C PRO A 107 3.83 -6.14 2.40
N THR A 108 2.73 -5.39 2.28
CA THR A 108 1.37 -5.92 2.45
C THR A 108 0.96 -6.72 1.22
N ILE A 109 0.30 -7.85 1.42
CA ILE A 109 -0.09 -8.78 0.35
C ILE A 109 -1.61 -8.85 0.23
N VAL A 110 -2.12 -8.71 -0.98
CA VAL A 110 -3.55 -8.87 -1.31
C VAL A 110 -3.71 -9.70 -2.57
N SER A 111 -4.78 -10.45 -2.73
CA SER A 111 -5.10 -11.10 -4.01
C SER A 111 -5.93 -10.18 -4.92
N THR A 112 -5.74 -10.31 -6.24
CA THR A 112 -6.59 -9.66 -7.25
C THR A 112 -8.06 -10.01 -7.03
N ALA A 113 -8.35 -11.24 -6.62
CA ALA A 113 -9.70 -11.71 -6.31
C ALA A 113 -10.33 -10.94 -5.13
N SER A 114 -9.56 -10.64 -4.08
CA SER A 114 -10.03 -9.83 -2.95
C SER A 114 -10.33 -8.39 -3.36
N LEU A 115 -9.49 -7.78 -4.19
CA LEU A 115 -9.76 -6.44 -4.72
C LEU A 115 -11.02 -6.43 -5.59
N LYS A 116 -11.22 -7.44 -6.45
CA LYS A 116 -12.44 -7.60 -7.26
C LYS A 116 -13.69 -7.77 -6.38
N ALA A 117 -13.63 -8.58 -5.32
CA ALA A 117 -14.73 -8.74 -4.38
C ALA A 117 -15.09 -7.42 -3.69
N VAL A 118 -14.09 -6.66 -3.24
CA VAL A 118 -14.31 -5.33 -2.66
C VAL A 118 -14.94 -4.36 -3.67
N CYS A 119 -14.53 -4.39 -4.95
CA CYS A 119 -15.15 -3.58 -5.99
C CYS A 119 -16.65 -3.88 -6.13
N GLN A 120 -17.05 -5.15 -6.02
CA GLN A 120 -18.47 -5.53 -6.06
C GLN A 120 -19.29 -4.97 -4.88
N TRP A 121 -18.66 -4.69 -3.76
CA TRP A 121 -19.31 -4.06 -2.61
C TRP A 121 -19.66 -2.59 -2.82
N PHE A 122 -18.95 -1.91 -3.73
CA PHE A 122 -19.08 -0.46 -3.95
C PHE A 122 -19.37 -0.17 -5.43
N PRO A 123 -20.63 0.06 -5.82
CA PRO A 123 -20.98 0.38 -7.20
C PRO A 123 -20.16 1.53 -7.76
N GLY A 124 -19.60 1.33 -8.95
CA GLY A 124 -18.72 2.32 -9.61
C GLY A 124 -17.26 2.29 -9.19
N MET A 125 -16.86 1.48 -8.20
CA MET A 125 -15.45 1.30 -7.86
C MET A 125 -14.78 0.37 -8.88
N THR A 126 -13.78 0.88 -9.59
CA THR A 126 -12.92 0.07 -10.45
C THR A 126 -11.79 -0.59 -9.65
N ILE A 127 -11.16 -1.62 -10.22
CA ILE A 127 -10.03 -2.28 -9.58
C ILE A 127 -8.83 -1.33 -9.41
N GLU A 128 -8.60 -0.44 -10.36
CA GLU A 128 -7.57 0.59 -10.27
C GLU A 128 -7.84 1.58 -9.13
N GLU A 129 -9.12 1.93 -8.94
CA GLU A 129 -9.50 2.77 -7.80
C GLU A 129 -9.30 2.03 -6.48
N ALA A 130 -9.64 0.74 -6.41
CA ALA A 130 -9.37 -0.09 -5.22
C ALA A 130 -7.86 -0.16 -4.92
N ARG A 131 -7.02 -0.42 -5.92
CA ARG A 131 -5.55 -0.39 -5.78
C ARG A 131 -5.04 0.93 -5.20
N ARG A 132 -5.52 2.06 -5.73
CA ARG A 132 -5.13 3.40 -5.25
C ARG A 132 -5.63 3.70 -3.84
N ARG A 133 -6.82 3.23 -3.45
CA ARG A 133 -7.37 3.45 -2.11
C ARG A 133 -6.71 2.59 -1.05
N PHE A 134 -6.58 1.29 -1.32
CA PHE A 134 -6.03 0.35 -0.34
C PHE A 134 -4.50 0.36 -0.29
N ARG A 135 -3.81 0.74 -1.38
CA ARG A 135 -2.36 0.93 -1.43
C ARG A 135 -1.58 -0.27 -0.87
N THR A 136 -2.04 -1.47 -1.21
CA THR A 136 -1.32 -2.70 -0.91
C THR A 136 -0.05 -2.80 -1.76
N THR A 137 0.97 -3.46 -1.25
CA THR A 137 2.29 -3.42 -1.86
C THR A 137 2.47 -4.52 -2.90
N LEU A 138 2.08 -5.75 -2.57
CA LEU A 138 2.13 -6.90 -3.47
C LEU A 138 0.72 -7.36 -3.79
N GLU A 139 0.46 -7.65 -5.06
CA GLU A 139 -0.79 -8.21 -5.54
C GLU A 139 -0.53 -9.61 -6.09
N LEU A 140 -1.28 -10.60 -5.59
CA LEU A 140 -1.22 -11.99 -6.01
C LEU A 140 -2.33 -12.28 -7.01
N ASP A 141 -2.00 -13.08 -8.04
CA ASP A 141 -2.99 -13.66 -8.94
C ASP A 141 -2.70 -15.16 -9.14
N ALA A 142 -3.66 -15.89 -9.68
CA ALA A 142 -3.45 -17.29 -10.00
C ALA A 142 -2.38 -17.44 -11.10
N ALA A 143 -1.55 -18.47 -11.01
CA ALA A 143 -0.57 -18.79 -12.04
C ALA A 143 -1.29 -19.03 -13.38
N GLY A 144 -0.84 -18.37 -14.44
CA GLY A 144 -1.40 -18.56 -15.78
C GLY A 144 -2.61 -17.69 -16.13
N ALA A 145 -2.98 -16.69 -15.33
CA ALA A 145 -4.07 -15.76 -15.63
C ALA A 145 -3.92 -14.96 -16.94
N GLY A 146 -2.79 -15.08 -17.62
CA GLY A 146 -2.51 -14.50 -18.94
C GLY A 146 -2.51 -15.48 -20.12
N SER A 147 -2.64 -16.79 -19.91
CA SER A 147 -2.70 -17.81 -20.96
C SER A 147 -4.12 -18.39 -21.08
N ALA A 148 -4.54 -18.71 -22.32
CA ALA A 148 -5.89 -19.20 -22.66
C ALA A 148 -6.18 -20.64 -22.18
N GLY A 149 -5.89 -20.93 -20.91
CA GLY A 149 -6.22 -22.18 -20.23
C GLY A 149 -7.15 -21.92 -19.06
N THR A 150 -7.83 -22.94 -18.55
CA THR A 150 -8.63 -22.89 -17.33
C THR A 150 -7.76 -22.64 -16.12
N ALA A 151 -7.31 -21.39 -15.92
CA ALA A 151 -6.54 -20.98 -14.74
C ALA A 151 -7.43 -21.11 -13.51
N GLU A 152 -7.01 -21.89 -12.53
CA GLU A 152 -7.63 -21.86 -11.20
C GLU A 152 -7.52 -20.43 -10.68
N THR A 153 -8.67 -19.79 -10.46
CA THR A 153 -8.69 -18.44 -9.88
C THR A 153 -8.55 -18.56 -8.37
N LEU A 154 -7.69 -17.73 -7.77
CA LEU A 154 -7.65 -17.62 -6.32
C LEU A 154 -9.02 -17.18 -5.80
N PRO A 155 -9.56 -17.78 -4.73
CA PRO A 155 -10.78 -17.27 -4.10
C PRO A 155 -10.52 -15.91 -3.42
N PRO A 156 -11.54 -15.05 -3.26
CA PRO A 156 -11.41 -13.81 -2.50
C PRO A 156 -10.89 -14.07 -1.08
N PHE A 157 -10.02 -13.19 -0.61
CA PHE A 157 -9.39 -13.25 0.73
C PHE A 157 -8.51 -14.48 0.94
N TRP A 158 -7.95 -15.02 -0.13
CA TRP A 158 -7.00 -16.13 -0.07
C TRP A 158 -5.78 -15.78 0.80
N GLU A 159 -5.35 -14.54 0.78
CA GLU A 159 -4.25 -14.01 1.58
C GLU A 159 -4.46 -14.10 3.09
N ASP A 160 -5.67 -14.34 3.57
CA ASP A 160 -5.94 -14.57 4.99
C ASP A 160 -5.33 -15.91 5.50
N GLN A 161 -4.88 -16.78 4.62
CA GLN A 161 -4.13 -18.00 4.98
C GLN A 161 -2.65 -17.70 5.31
N LEU A 162 -2.18 -16.49 5.00
CA LEU A 162 -0.78 -16.12 5.22
C LEU A 162 -0.47 -15.67 6.66
N PHE A 163 -1.43 -15.72 7.58
CA PHE A 163 -1.18 -15.49 9.02
C PHE A 163 -1.87 -16.55 9.86
N ALA A 164 -1.29 -16.84 11.03
CA ALA A 164 -1.76 -17.89 11.90
C ALA A 164 -2.89 -17.44 12.84
N GLU A 165 -3.63 -18.39 13.42
CA GLU A 165 -4.67 -18.15 14.42
C GLU A 165 -4.10 -17.48 15.68
N SER A 166 -2.94 -17.94 16.15
CA SER A 166 -2.27 -17.37 17.31
C SER A 166 -1.31 -16.24 16.91
N GLU A 167 -1.27 -15.17 17.70
CA GLU A 167 -0.28 -14.09 17.55
C GLU A 167 1.16 -14.56 17.79
N THR A 168 1.34 -15.65 18.50
CA THR A 168 2.64 -16.25 18.78
C THR A 168 3.12 -17.21 17.68
N SER A 169 2.24 -17.57 16.76
CA SER A 169 2.55 -18.44 15.61
C SER A 169 2.76 -17.63 14.35
N ILE A 170 3.66 -18.10 13.49
CA ILE A 170 4.05 -17.40 12.24
C ILE A 170 3.84 -18.36 11.07
N VAL A 171 3.13 -17.89 10.05
CA VAL A 171 3.10 -18.55 8.74
C VAL A 171 4.30 -18.08 7.94
N ARG A 172 5.18 -19.01 7.57
CA ARG A 172 6.34 -18.73 6.71
C ARG A 172 6.06 -19.15 5.29
N PHE A 173 6.43 -18.32 4.35
CA PHE A 173 6.27 -18.58 2.93
C PHE A 173 7.38 -17.87 2.14
N ARG A 174 7.45 -18.15 0.86
CA ARG A 174 8.42 -17.51 -0.06
C ARG A 174 7.68 -16.90 -1.24
N ILE A 175 8.22 -15.78 -1.75
CA ILE A 175 7.85 -15.26 -3.07
C ILE A 175 9.16 -15.16 -3.85
N GLY A 176 9.30 -15.99 -4.90
CA GLY A 176 10.59 -16.20 -5.54
C GLY A 176 11.64 -16.65 -4.53
N ASP A 177 12.77 -15.92 -4.48
CA ASP A 177 13.88 -16.21 -3.56
C ASP A 177 13.79 -15.49 -2.20
N VAL A 178 12.73 -14.74 -1.95
CA VAL A 178 12.56 -13.97 -0.72
C VAL A 178 11.68 -14.70 0.27
N ALA A 179 12.16 -14.85 1.51
CA ALA A 179 11.38 -15.41 2.61
C ALA A 179 10.53 -14.34 3.30
N PHE A 180 9.30 -14.69 3.63
CA PHE A 180 8.33 -13.84 4.31
C PHE A 180 7.77 -14.52 5.55
N GLU A 181 7.35 -13.70 6.49
CA GLU A 181 6.58 -14.09 7.67
C GLU A 181 5.27 -13.29 7.68
N GLY A 182 4.15 -13.99 7.57
CA GLY A 182 2.83 -13.38 7.69
C GLY A 182 2.53 -13.05 9.15
N SER A 183 2.07 -11.84 9.44
CA SER A 183 1.89 -11.39 10.81
C SER A 183 0.43 -11.26 11.24
N ASN A 184 -0.37 -10.50 10.54
CA ASN A 184 -1.76 -10.22 10.91
C ASN A 184 -2.58 -9.64 9.74
N PRO A 185 -3.92 -9.69 9.80
CA PRO A 185 -4.76 -9.02 8.82
C PRO A 185 -4.59 -7.50 8.93
N CYS A 186 -4.29 -6.84 7.80
CA CYS A 186 -3.95 -5.43 7.76
C CYS A 186 -5.16 -4.54 8.10
N ALA A 187 -5.11 -3.87 9.24
CA ALA A 187 -6.10 -2.86 9.63
C ALA A 187 -6.04 -1.65 8.67
N ARG A 188 -7.20 -1.22 8.20
CA ARG A 188 -7.25 -0.10 7.26
C ARG A 188 -7.47 1.23 8.00
N CYS A 189 -6.71 2.22 7.58
CA CYS A 189 -6.87 3.59 8.04
C CYS A 189 -8.06 4.28 7.31
N PRO A 190 -8.40 5.55 7.60
CA PRO A 190 -9.49 6.26 6.91
C PRO A 190 -9.28 6.50 5.41
N VAL A 191 -8.05 6.35 4.89
CA VAL A 191 -7.71 6.66 3.48
C VAL A 191 -8.57 5.89 2.47
N PRO A 192 -8.86 4.58 2.60
CA PRO A 192 -9.70 3.88 1.63
C PRO A 192 -11.13 4.40 1.52
N ALA A 193 -11.65 5.10 2.55
CA ALA A 193 -12.96 5.74 2.49
C ALA A 193 -12.97 7.03 1.66
N ARG A 194 -11.82 7.49 1.17
CA ARG A 194 -11.72 8.67 0.31
C ARG A 194 -11.50 8.27 -1.14
N GLU A 195 -12.08 9.01 -2.05
CA GLU A 195 -11.73 8.89 -3.47
C GLU A 195 -10.26 9.24 -3.68
N SER A 196 -9.57 8.38 -4.42
CA SER A 196 -8.10 8.45 -4.49
C SER A 196 -7.57 9.73 -5.15
N GLN A 197 -8.39 10.37 -5.99
CA GLN A 197 -7.98 11.53 -6.77
C GLN A 197 -8.55 12.87 -6.29
N THR A 198 -9.63 12.84 -5.52
CA THR A 198 -10.32 14.06 -5.05
C THR A 198 -10.22 14.24 -3.55
N GLY A 199 -9.96 13.15 -2.80
CA GLY A 199 -9.97 13.15 -1.34
C GLY A 199 -11.37 13.24 -0.73
N ILE A 200 -12.44 13.25 -1.56
CA ILE A 200 -13.83 13.28 -1.10
C ILE A 200 -14.11 11.99 -0.34
N THR A 201 -14.67 12.12 0.85
CA THR A 201 -15.04 10.98 1.69
C THR A 201 -16.35 10.36 1.21
N ASN A 202 -16.37 9.04 1.07
CA ASN A 202 -17.59 8.28 0.79
C ASN A 202 -18.25 7.93 2.14
N ASP A 203 -19.38 8.56 2.41
CA ASP A 203 -20.15 8.31 3.63
C ASP A 203 -20.58 6.86 3.73
N GLY A 204 -20.45 6.30 4.93
CA GLY A 204 -20.80 4.89 5.20
C GLY A 204 -19.84 3.85 4.62
N PHE A 205 -18.76 4.24 3.91
CA PHE A 205 -17.81 3.30 3.31
C PHE A 205 -17.25 2.31 4.33
N GLN A 206 -16.71 2.81 5.44
CA GLN A 206 -16.11 1.97 6.46
C GLN A 206 -17.12 0.99 7.07
N LYS A 207 -18.33 1.46 7.36
CA LYS A 207 -19.39 0.60 7.91
C LYS A 207 -19.75 -0.50 6.93
N ARG A 208 -20.05 -0.13 5.66
CA ARG A 208 -20.41 -1.10 4.61
C ARG A 208 -19.31 -2.12 4.38
N PHE A 209 -18.05 -1.67 4.31
CA PHE A 209 -16.89 -2.56 4.19
C PHE A 209 -16.85 -3.57 5.36
N THR A 210 -16.93 -3.07 6.60
CA THR A 210 -16.87 -3.89 7.82
C THR A 210 -17.98 -4.95 7.84
N ASP A 211 -19.21 -4.56 7.50
CA ASP A 211 -20.37 -5.46 7.52
C ASP A 211 -20.21 -6.56 6.45
N LEU A 212 -19.81 -6.20 5.23
CA LEU A 212 -19.63 -7.16 4.13
C LEU A 212 -18.41 -8.06 4.34
N ARG A 213 -17.29 -7.51 4.87
CA ARG A 213 -16.10 -8.31 5.17
C ARG A 213 -16.39 -9.36 6.24
N ARG A 214 -17.16 -9.00 7.27
CA ARG A 214 -17.63 -9.94 8.30
C ARG A 214 -18.53 -11.03 7.71
N ALA A 215 -19.50 -10.63 6.90
CA ALA A 215 -20.45 -11.56 6.28
C ALA A 215 -19.79 -12.54 5.29
N GLN A 216 -18.67 -12.14 4.67
CA GLN A 216 -17.94 -12.92 3.69
C GLN A 216 -16.58 -13.41 4.20
N LEU A 217 -16.42 -13.52 5.53
CA LEU A 217 -15.20 -14.10 6.11
C LEU A 217 -15.09 -15.57 5.65
N PRO A 218 -14.01 -15.94 4.93
CA PRO A 218 -13.90 -17.31 4.45
C PRO A 218 -13.57 -18.29 5.58
N PRO A 219 -13.90 -19.57 5.41
CA PRO A 219 -13.72 -20.58 6.47
C PRO A 219 -12.25 -20.84 6.83
N TRP A 220 -11.31 -20.49 5.96
CA TRP A 220 -9.88 -20.61 6.23
C TRP A 220 -9.29 -19.40 6.96
N ALA A 221 -10.01 -18.29 7.05
CA ALA A 221 -9.51 -17.12 7.74
C ALA A 221 -9.57 -17.33 9.26
N PRO A 222 -8.47 -17.06 9.99
CA PRO A 222 -8.45 -17.12 11.44
C PRO A 222 -9.32 -15.99 12.04
N GLY A 223 -10.61 -16.28 12.25
CA GLY A 223 -11.62 -15.28 12.65
C GLY A 223 -11.28 -14.53 13.94
N GLU A 224 -10.60 -15.18 14.90
CA GLU A 224 -10.16 -14.58 16.16
C GLU A 224 -9.12 -13.46 15.99
N ARG A 225 -8.43 -13.41 14.83
CA ARG A 225 -7.47 -12.35 14.50
C ARG A 225 -8.13 -11.06 14.04
N PHE A 226 -9.46 -11.05 13.88
CA PHE A 226 -10.23 -9.89 13.45
C PHE A 226 -10.93 -9.24 14.65
N ASP A 227 -10.22 -8.40 15.41
CA ASP A 227 -10.80 -7.53 16.45
C ASP A 227 -11.87 -6.58 15.88
N HIS A 228 -11.71 -6.20 14.61
CA HIS A 228 -12.69 -5.54 13.76
C HIS A 228 -12.51 -5.97 12.30
N PHE A 229 -13.55 -5.81 11.47
CA PHE A 229 -13.54 -6.29 10.09
C PHE A 229 -13.19 -5.21 9.03
N TYR A 230 -12.75 -4.04 9.44
CA TYR A 230 -12.18 -3.05 8.50
C TYR A 230 -10.72 -3.40 8.21
N ARG A 231 -10.52 -4.62 7.67
CA ARG A 231 -9.21 -5.23 7.38
C ARG A 231 -9.18 -5.82 5.98
N LEU A 232 -8.12 -5.57 5.26
CA LEU A 232 -7.86 -6.11 3.92
C LEU A 232 -6.36 -6.27 3.74
N ALA A 233 -5.94 -7.35 3.08
CA ALA A 233 -4.55 -7.74 2.91
C ALA A 233 -3.92 -8.33 4.19
N THR A 234 -2.79 -8.98 4.02
CA THR A 234 -1.95 -9.52 5.09
C THR A 234 -0.72 -8.65 5.26
N ASN A 235 -0.45 -8.22 6.49
CA ASN A 235 0.82 -7.62 6.86
C ASN A 235 1.91 -8.68 6.94
N THR A 236 3.13 -8.31 6.58
CA THR A 236 4.27 -9.23 6.60
C THR A 236 5.47 -8.64 7.31
N ARG A 237 6.37 -9.54 7.69
CA ARG A 237 7.77 -9.26 8.03
C ARG A 237 8.65 -9.94 7.00
N VAL A 238 9.76 -9.32 6.71
CA VAL A 238 10.81 -9.91 5.88
C VAL A 238 12.08 -9.93 6.73
N PRO A 239 12.69 -11.11 6.96
CA PRO A 239 13.92 -11.19 7.74
C PRO A 239 15.03 -10.31 7.17
N SER A 240 15.88 -9.76 8.02
CA SER A 240 16.98 -8.87 7.59
C SER A 240 17.99 -9.57 6.66
N THR A 241 18.06 -10.91 6.73
CA THR A 241 18.87 -11.74 5.82
C THR A 241 18.43 -11.65 4.36
N GLU A 242 17.21 -11.21 4.10
CA GLU A 242 16.62 -11.06 2.78
C GLU A 242 16.94 -9.69 2.13
N CYS A 243 17.56 -8.77 2.88
CA CYS A 243 17.92 -7.43 2.39
C CYS A 243 18.75 -7.52 1.10
N GLY A 244 18.37 -6.73 0.10
CA GLY A 244 19.02 -6.68 -1.21
C GLY A 244 18.50 -7.70 -2.22
N LYS A 245 17.74 -8.72 -1.81
CA LYS A 245 17.11 -9.66 -2.73
C LYS A 245 16.06 -8.97 -3.60
N LEU A 246 15.87 -9.49 -4.80
CA LEU A 246 14.96 -8.95 -5.79
C LEU A 246 13.63 -9.72 -5.76
N LEU A 247 12.54 -9.00 -5.85
CA LEU A 247 11.19 -9.51 -6.16
C LEU A 247 10.83 -9.08 -7.57
N CYS A 248 10.32 -9.99 -8.38
CA CYS A 248 9.88 -9.73 -9.75
C CYS A 248 8.40 -10.06 -9.93
N VAL A 249 7.74 -9.35 -10.84
CA VAL A 249 6.40 -9.77 -11.29
C VAL A 249 6.50 -11.15 -11.95
N GLY A 250 5.65 -12.06 -11.51
CA GLY A 250 5.66 -13.46 -11.96
C GLY A 250 6.37 -14.42 -11.00
N ASP A 251 7.02 -13.92 -9.96
CA ASP A 251 7.60 -14.79 -8.92
C ASP A 251 6.52 -15.62 -8.25
N PRO A 252 6.70 -16.96 -8.13
CA PRO A 252 5.73 -17.83 -7.48
C PRO A 252 5.72 -17.64 -5.97
N LEU A 253 4.51 -17.69 -5.38
CA LEU A 253 4.34 -17.83 -3.94
C LEU A 253 4.31 -19.31 -3.57
N MET A 254 5.10 -19.70 -2.59
CA MET A 254 5.21 -21.07 -2.05
C MET A 254 4.99 -21.02 -0.53
N LEU A 255 4.04 -21.81 -0.03
CA LEU A 255 3.77 -22.04 1.40
C LEU A 255 4.69 -23.12 1.96
#